data_d9dc01aed641901085713f1b32775616
#
_entry.id   d9dc01aed641901085713f1b32775616
#
_cell.length_a   1.000
_cell.length_b   1.000
_cell.length_c   1.000
_cell.angle_alpha   90.00
_cell.angle_beta   90.00
_cell.angle_gamma   90.00
#
_symmetry.space_group_name_H-M   'P 1'
#
loop_
_entity.id
_entity.type
_entity.pdbx_description
1 polymer ?
#
loop_
_entity_poly.entity_id
_entity_poly.type
_entity_poly.pdbx_seq_one_letter_code
_entity_poly.pdbx_strand_id
1 'polypeptide(L)'
;MSPRPLSIHFAWSGSSVGVEAFVVVYPSTSSRSQLRQTLKLGPSGSPLALSRPRALSSLGSPKDYDLTSRIFSDISCGTSCAGVYPVELRLANSQTGVTLAQLILGIPFLPSSTAITTPLGVAPVLRLELPTSSRRVDAALSRFSTSPAAASVTLGGVTETSVTLQKKYADLIGPPSLHQRILSPYASAATSCPISAFSSFIGLGARLHLSGQINGTASKTAVLFQTPTRSTLSVLRQQQIESVVVPDGVLSQLASVLSVSDPAYVRADGLTVLGASGQLSDEFADAVTPLGYQRLVADLAQFYFQAPAQGGRVATMEVNLTSPEQIDAITSILADLKADPLLKTMTVQTAAALPSSQISVSDLSLAPLPRHCEAVAKPVRPQLDRLSAIASADSGSRTGLAGLIGLAQLATSSNALGSDQASSLLKREERALLGEVQLVGSKTITLTSHSVSVPLTLSSRLPFPIRVQLSIRSSEISFPKGSRRSVNLTKGTATVTLPVVVKALGTFAATAVVAAPNGRVLITNTLTVHSTGFSTVGIVLTVGAILVLLSWWVRTARRHHKKTSTE
;
A
#
# COMPACT_ATOMS: atom_id res chain seq x y z
N MET A 1 -48.12 -5.75 -4.41
CA MET A 1 -47.26 -6.75 -5.06
C MET A 1 -47.09 -7.90 -4.10
N SER A 2 -47.31 -9.15 -4.54
CA SER A 2 -47.06 -10.32 -3.69
C SER A 2 -45.59 -10.39 -3.31
N PRO A 3 -45.23 -10.76 -2.07
CA PRO A 3 -43.82 -10.91 -1.71
C PRO A 3 -43.14 -11.90 -2.66
N ARG A 4 -41.91 -11.57 -3.08
CA ARG A 4 -41.16 -12.47 -3.94
C ARG A 4 -40.91 -13.79 -3.20
N PRO A 5 -40.94 -14.92 -3.89
CA PRO A 5 -40.62 -16.19 -3.25
C PRO A 5 -39.15 -16.18 -2.82
N LEU A 6 -38.86 -16.80 -1.68
CA LEU A 6 -37.51 -17.10 -1.23
C LEU A 6 -36.96 -18.25 -2.07
N SER A 7 -35.82 -18.07 -2.73
CA SER A 7 -35.09 -19.11 -3.45
C SER A 7 -33.75 -19.36 -2.79
N ILE A 8 -33.46 -20.60 -2.43
CA ILE A 8 -32.21 -21.02 -1.82
C ILE A 8 -31.55 -22.03 -2.74
N HIS A 9 -30.40 -21.64 -3.29
CA HIS A 9 -29.54 -22.51 -4.07
C HIS A 9 -28.48 -23.14 -3.16
N PHE A 10 -28.32 -24.44 -3.21
CA PHE A 10 -27.36 -25.16 -2.36
C PHE A 10 -26.84 -26.44 -3.02
N ALA A 11 -25.71 -26.94 -2.55
CA ALA A 11 -25.13 -28.20 -2.95
C ALA A 11 -25.19 -29.22 -1.79
N TRP A 12 -25.38 -30.49 -2.14
CA TRP A 12 -25.38 -31.59 -1.18
C TRP A 12 -24.59 -32.76 -1.74
N SER A 13 -23.59 -33.26 -1.01
CA SER A 13 -22.71 -34.36 -1.45
C SER A 13 -23.19 -35.75 -1.02
N GLY A 14 -24.23 -35.84 -0.19
CA GLY A 14 -24.81 -37.10 0.24
C GLY A 14 -25.82 -37.70 -0.76
N SER A 15 -26.40 -38.86 -0.44
CA SER A 15 -27.49 -39.45 -1.22
C SER A 15 -28.72 -38.52 -1.18
N SER A 16 -29.38 -38.35 -2.32
CA SER A 16 -30.65 -37.63 -2.41
C SER A 16 -31.88 -38.53 -2.18
N VAL A 17 -31.68 -39.85 -2.13
CA VAL A 17 -32.77 -40.84 -1.95
C VAL A 17 -33.24 -40.83 -0.49
N GLY A 18 -34.53 -40.69 -0.28
CA GLY A 18 -35.12 -40.66 1.07
C GLY A 18 -34.74 -39.40 1.87
N VAL A 19 -34.32 -38.31 1.21
CA VAL A 19 -34.03 -37.04 1.84
C VAL A 19 -35.04 -36.01 1.41
N GLU A 20 -35.53 -35.26 2.36
CA GLU A 20 -36.43 -34.12 2.17
C GLU A 20 -35.77 -32.82 2.62
N ALA A 21 -36.01 -31.74 1.85
CA ALA A 21 -35.58 -30.39 2.17
C ALA A 21 -36.79 -29.51 2.51
N PHE A 22 -36.64 -28.71 3.54
CA PHE A 22 -37.64 -27.73 3.93
C PHE A 22 -37.00 -26.54 4.64
N VAL A 23 -37.72 -25.44 4.68
CA VAL A 23 -37.29 -24.17 5.28
C VAL A 23 -38.07 -23.91 6.55
N VAL A 24 -37.36 -23.51 7.59
CA VAL A 24 -37.93 -23.06 8.87
C VAL A 24 -37.56 -21.59 9.08
N VAL A 25 -38.56 -20.76 9.34
CA VAL A 25 -38.36 -19.32 9.62
C VAL A 25 -38.59 -19.04 11.10
N TYR A 26 -37.65 -18.35 11.70
CA TYR A 26 -37.68 -17.94 13.09
C TYR A 26 -37.99 -16.44 13.25
N PRO A 27 -38.36 -15.96 14.43
CA PRO A 27 -38.57 -14.53 14.68
C PRO A 27 -37.37 -13.68 14.29
N SER A 28 -37.65 -12.46 13.80
CA SER A 28 -36.60 -11.52 13.44
C SER A 28 -35.71 -11.17 14.64
N THR A 29 -34.44 -10.99 14.39
CA THR A 29 -33.50 -10.60 15.42
C THR A 29 -33.58 -9.10 15.71
N SER A 30 -33.39 -8.72 16.98
CA SER A 30 -33.46 -7.32 17.42
C SER A 30 -32.10 -6.60 17.33
N SER A 31 -31.00 -7.35 17.25
CA SER A 31 -29.63 -6.80 17.23
C SER A 31 -28.66 -7.64 16.40
N ARG A 32 -27.59 -7.00 15.97
CA ARG A 32 -26.48 -7.67 15.25
C ARG A 32 -25.87 -8.79 16.10
N SER A 33 -25.68 -8.57 17.38
CA SER A 33 -25.15 -9.61 18.29
C SER A 33 -26.06 -10.82 18.39
N GLN A 34 -27.38 -10.61 18.48
CA GLN A 34 -28.38 -11.69 18.49
C GLN A 34 -28.36 -12.45 17.14
N LEU A 35 -28.35 -11.73 16.00
CA LEU A 35 -28.30 -12.36 14.69
C LEU A 35 -27.07 -13.29 14.59
N ARG A 36 -25.90 -12.83 14.97
CA ARG A 36 -24.67 -13.63 14.91
C ARG A 36 -24.69 -14.82 15.84
N GLN A 37 -25.18 -14.63 17.06
CA GLN A 37 -25.34 -15.75 18.00
C GLN A 37 -26.26 -16.81 17.39
N THR A 38 -27.36 -16.38 16.78
CA THR A 38 -28.30 -17.28 16.10
C THR A 38 -27.70 -17.99 14.92
N LEU A 39 -26.92 -17.28 14.06
CA LEU A 39 -26.25 -17.89 12.93
C LEU A 39 -25.15 -18.89 13.34
N LYS A 40 -24.56 -18.73 14.53
CA LYS A 40 -23.49 -19.58 15.06
C LYS A 40 -24.00 -20.76 15.88
N LEU A 41 -24.96 -20.54 16.76
CA LEU A 41 -25.42 -21.51 17.77
C LEU A 41 -26.76 -22.14 17.40
N GLY A 42 -27.45 -21.63 16.42
CA GLY A 42 -28.82 -21.98 16.08
C GLY A 42 -29.84 -21.01 16.65
N PRO A 43 -31.01 -20.93 16.02
CA PRO A 43 -32.13 -20.11 16.50
C PRO A 43 -32.70 -20.66 17.80
N SER A 44 -33.03 -19.76 18.71
CA SER A 44 -33.73 -20.08 19.95
C SER A 44 -35.19 -19.69 19.83
N GLY A 45 -36.08 -20.52 20.33
CA GLY A 45 -37.54 -20.27 20.36
C GLY A 45 -38.34 -21.04 19.31
N SER A 46 -39.64 -20.79 19.28
CA SER A 46 -40.54 -21.46 18.35
C SER A 46 -40.46 -20.86 16.95
N PRO A 47 -40.48 -21.67 15.90
CA PRO A 47 -40.50 -21.18 14.53
C PRO A 47 -41.80 -20.42 14.24
N LEU A 48 -41.70 -19.37 13.41
CA LEU A 48 -42.85 -18.62 12.91
C LEU A 48 -43.58 -19.36 11.79
N ALA A 49 -42.81 -20.01 10.93
CA ALA A 49 -43.35 -20.71 9.77
C ALA A 49 -42.45 -21.89 9.39
N LEU A 50 -43.08 -22.91 8.78
CA LEU A 50 -42.44 -24.10 8.27
C LEU A 50 -42.93 -24.36 6.83
N SER A 51 -42.02 -24.48 5.88
CA SER A 51 -42.43 -24.85 4.52
C SER A 51 -42.77 -26.32 4.43
N ARG A 52 -43.55 -26.70 3.41
CA ARG A 52 -43.82 -28.11 3.13
C ARG A 52 -42.51 -28.80 2.75
N PRO A 53 -42.20 -29.99 3.31
CA PRO A 53 -41.06 -30.81 2.88
C PRO A 53 -41.18 -31.16 1.41
N ARG A 54 -40.05 -31.15 0.71
CA ARG A 54 -39.92 -31.53 -0.70
C ARG A 54 -38.82 -32.55 -0.86
N ALA A 55 -39.06 -33.60 -1.64
CA ALA A 55 -38.06 -34.61 -1.92
C ALA A 55 -36.85 -33.96 -2.60
N LEU A 56 -35.67 -34.18 -2.08
CA LEU A 56 -34.42 -33.57 -2.58
C LEU A 56 -34.19 -33.91 -4.05
N SER A 57 -34.54 -35.14 -4.46
CA SER A 57 -34.44 -35.57 -5.87
C SER A 57 -35.32 -34.78 -6.84
N SER A 58 -36.32 -34.03 -6.36
CA SER A 58 -37.19 -33.17 -7.18
C SER A 58 -36.68 -31.72 -7.30
N LEU A 59 -35.63 -31.32 -6.60
CA LEU A 59 -35.14 -29.95 -6.51
C LEU A 59 -33.97 -29.65 -7.46
N GLY A 60 -33.40 -30.65 -8.09
CA GLY A 60 -32.28 -30.45 -8.99
C GLY A 60 -31.21 -31.54 -8.89
N SER A 61 -29.96 -31.18 -9.11
CA SER A 61 -28.81 -32.09 -9.09
C SER A 61 -27.96 -31.90 -7.83
N PRO A 62 -27.07 -32.86 -7.48
CA PRO A 62 -26.23 -32.78 -6.28
C PRO A 62 -25.39 -31.51 -6.14
N LYS A 63 -25.06 -30.87 -7.24
CA LYS A 63 -24.25 -29.64 -7.24
C LYS A 63 -25.09 -28.36 -7.26
N ASP A 64 -26.40 -28.46 -7.56
CA ASP A 64 -27.28 -27.31 -7.71
C ASP A 64 -28.73 -27.73 -7.47
N TYR A 65 -29.14 -27.61 -6.21
CA TYR A 65 -30.51 -27.76 -5.77
C TYR A 65 -31.14 -26.38 -5.60
N ASP A 66 -32.37 -26.17 -6.08
CA ASP A 66 -33.15 -24.94 -5.90
C ASP A 66 -34.43 -25.23 -5.08
N LEU A 67 -34.45 -24.68 -3.89
CA LEU A 67 -35.63 -24.73 -3.03
C LEU A 67 -36.32 -23.37 -3.02
N THR A 68 -37.36 -23.22 -3.83
CA THR A 68 -38.19 -22.03 -3.87
C THR A 68 -39.38 -22.19 -2.94
N SER A 69 -39.58 -21.23 -2.02
CA SER A 69 -40.66 -21.23 -1.04
C SER A 69 -41.31 -19.84 -0.93
N ARG A 70 -42.65 -19.82 -0.78
CA ARG A 70 -43.41 -18.60 -0.48
C ARG A 70 -43.61 -18.36 1.02
N ILE A 71 -42.78 -18.93 1.85
CA ILE A 71 -42.91 -18.97 3.30
C ILE A 71 -43.10 -17.58 3.94
N PHE A 72 -42.54 -16.55 3.38
CA PHE A 72 -42.72 -15.17 3.87
C PHE A 72 -44.11 -14.60 3.54
N SER A 73 -44.87 -15.18 2.60
CA SER A 73 -46.26 -14.79 2.37
C SER A 73 -47.22 -15.30 3.47
N ASP A 74 -46.80 -16.35 4.17
CA ASP A 74 -47.61 -17.00 5.21
C ASP A 74 -47.35 -16.39 6.62
N ILE A 75 -46.35 -15.52 6.72
CA ILE A 75 -46.06 -14.81 7.97
C ILE A 75 -47.08 -13.67 8.13
N SER A 76 -47.98 -13.83 9.08
CA SER A 76 -48.92 -12.76 9.47
C SER A 76 -48.18 -11.60 10.07
N CYS A 77 -47.89 -10.62 9.25
CA CYS A 77 -47.20 -9.43 9.66
C CYS A 77 -48.16 -8.34 10.09
N GLY A 78 -48.10 -7.92 11.35
CA GLY A 78 -48.62 -6.62 11.77
C GLY A 78 -47.85 -5.48 11.06
N THR A 79 -48.00 -4.25 11.52
CA THR A 79 -47.45 -3.06 10.86
C THR A 79 -45.91 -2.97 10.82
N SER A 80 -45.15 -3.91 11.40
CA SER A 80 -43.68 -3.84 11.50
C SER A 80 -43.02 -5.21 11.32
N CYS A 81 -43.05 -5.73 10.10
CA CYS A 81 -42.36 -6.98 9.76
C CYS A 81 -41.00 -6.79 9.08
N ALA A 82 -40.56 -5.55 8.94
CA ALA A 82 -39.24 -5.30 8.41
C ALA A 82 -38.18 -5.76 9.41
N GLY A 83 -37.19 -6.56 8.95
CA GLY A 83 -36.15 -7.09 9.82
C GLY A 83 -35.35 -8.19 9.16
N VAL A 84 -34.37 -8.73 9.88
CA VAL A 84 -33.60 -9.90 9.46
C VAL A 84 -34.10 -11.13 10.20
N TYR A 85 -34.56 -12.10 9.43
CA TYR A 85 -35.14 -13.34 9.92
C TYR A 85 -34.11 -14.46 9.79
N PRO A 86 -33.81 -15.18 10.88
CA PRO A 86 -33.07 -16.43 10.78
C PRO A 86 -33.92 -17.46 10.02
N VAL A 87 -33.36 -17.99 8.97
CA VAL A 87 -33.99 -19.02 8.11
C VAL A 87 -33.09 -20.23 8.12
N GLU A 88 -33.61 -21.35 8.53
CA GLU A 88 -32.92 -22.64 8.54
C GLU A 88 -33.35 -23.45 7.32
N LEU A 89 -32.43 -23.78 6.46
CA LEU A 89 -32.55 -24.86 5.48
C LEU A 89 -32.24 -26.16 6.19
N ARG A 90 -33.20 -27.09 6.28
CA ARG A 90 -33.02 -28.38 6.91
C ARG A 90 -33.16 -29.50 5.89
N LEU A 91 -32.23 -30.42 5.93
CA LEU A 91 -32.31 -31.70 5.22
C LEU A 91 -32.58 -32.80 6.25
N ALA A 92 -33.60 -33.60 6.03
CA ALA A 92 -34.02 -34.65 6.95
C ALA A 92 -34.27 -35.97 6.18
N ASN A 93 -34.10 -37.06 6.86
CA ASN A 93 -34.52 -38.37 6.34
C ASN A 93 -36.08 -38.43 6.35
N SER A 94 -36.67 -38.70 5.19
CA SER A 94 -38.13 -38.69 5.00
C SER A 94 -38.87 -39.77 5.80
N GLN A 95 -38.17 -40.86 6.18
CA GLN A 95 -38.79 -41.96 6.93
C GLN A 95 -38.64 -41.80 8.44
N THR A 96 -37.47 -41.34 8.89
CA THR A 96 -37.17 -41.22 10.34
C THR A 96 -37.32 -39.85 10.89
N GLY A 97 -37.43 -38.80 10.05
CA GLY A 97 -37.47 -37.39 10.47
C GLY A 97 -36.13 -36.88 11.03
N VAL A 98 -35.07 -37.69 11.04
CA VAL A 98 -33.76 -37.30 11.58
C VAL A 98 -33.13 -36.24 10.70
N THR A 99 -32.69 -35.15 11.30
CA THR A 99 -31.94 -34.09 10.59
C THR A 99 -30.57 -34.60 10.16
N LEU A 100 -30.30 -34.55 8.87
CA LEU A 100 -29.02 -34.93 8.25
C LEU A 100 -28.04 -33.77 8.12
N ALA A 101 -28.59 -32.60 7.79
CA ALA A 101 -27.84 -31.35 7.70
C ALA A 101 -28.73 -30.14 7.94
N GLN A 102 -28.12 -29.06 8.38
CA GLN A 102 -28.80 -27.77 8.54
C GLN A 102 -27.87 -26.63 8.16
N LEU A 103 -28.44 -25.59 7.57
CA LEU A 103 -27.79 -24.34 7.24
C LEU A 103 -28.66 -23.17 7.69
N ILE A 104 -28.10 -22.26 8.48
CA ILE A 104 -28.83 -21.10 8.99
C ILE A 104 -28.36 -19.85 8.26
N LEU A 105 -29.33 -19.11 7.70
CA LEU A 105 -29.12 -17.90 6.93
C LEU A 105 -29.87 -16.74 7.61
N GLY A 106 -29.33 -15.53 7.54
CA GLY A 106 -30.05 -14.32 7.90
C GLY A 106 -30.69 -13.72 6.65
N ILE A 107 -32.02 -13.73 6.56
CA ILE A 107 -32.72 -13.23 5.38
C ILE A 107 -33.35 -11.86 5.70
N PRO A 108 -32.89 -10.76 5.07
CA PRO A 108 -33.54 -9.46 5.17
C PRO A 108 -34.93 -9.52 4.53
N PHE A 109 -35.93 -9.10 5.27
CA PHE A 109 -37.28 -8.99 4.77
C PHE A 109 -37.78 -7.55 4.91
N LEU A 110 -38.19 -6.97 3.80
CA LEU A 110 -38.77 -5.64 3.73
C LEU A 110 -40.12 -5.74 3.02
N PRO A 111 -41.22 -5.47 3.73
CA PRO A 111 -42.55 -5.42 3.10
C PRO A 111 -42.60 -4.39 1.98
N SER A 112 -43.30 -4.69 0.90
CA SER A 112 -43.42 -3.80 -0.28
C SER A 112 -44.09 -2.44 0.04
N SER A 113 -44.78 -2.34 1.16
CA SER A 113 -45.38 -1.10 1.67
C SER A 113 -44.43 -0.22 2.46
N THR A 114 -43.23 -0.73 2.79
CA THR A 114 -42.27 0.02 3.58
C THR A 114 -41.38 0.86 2.66
N ALA A 115 -41.47 2.19 2.79
CA ALA A 115 -40.59 3.10 2.07
C ALA A 115 -39.22 3.15 2.73
N ILE A 116 -38.18 3.00 1.93
CA ILE A 116 -36.79 3.25 2.36
C ILE A 116 -36.55 4.75 2.27
N THR A 117 -36.52 5.43 3.40
CA THR A 117 -36.35 6.89 3.46
C THR A 117 -34.87 7.29 3.49
N THR A 118 -34.05 6.52 4.20
CA THR A 118 -32.64 6.81 4.43
C THR A 118 -31.83 5.51 4.36
N PRO A 119 -31.20 5.18 3.22
CA PRO A 119 -30.39 3.97 3.13
C PRO A 119 -29.16 4.07 4.06
N LEU A 120 -28.70 2.92 4.55
CA LEU A 120 -27.48 2.81 5.33
C LEU A 120 -26.27 3.14 4.45
N GLY A 121 -25.44 4.09 4.88
CA GLY A 121 -24.14 4.36 4.25
C GLY A 121 -23.20 3.16 4.44
N VAL A 122 -22.53 2.74 3.39
CA VAL A 122 -21.50 1.70 3.45
C VAL A 122 -20.21 2.30 2.90
N ALA A 123 -19.20 2.43 3.74
CA ALA A 123 -17.91 3.02 3.40
C ALA A 123 -16.78 1.95 3.43
N PRO A 124 -16.59 1.20 2.32
CA PRO A 124 -15.56 0.18 2.26
C PRO A 124 -14.17 0.82 2.11
N VAL A 125 -13.21 0.28 2.84
CA VAL A 125 -11.78 0.60 2.78
C VAL A 125 -11.02 -0.60 2.27
N LEU A 126 -10.42 -0.46 1.10
CA LEU A 126 -9.67 -1.51 0.43
C LEU A 126 -8.18 -1.24 0.60
N ARG A 127 -7.47 -2.15 1.23
CA ARG A 127 -6.01 -2.11 1.34
C ARG A 127 -5.39 -3.03 0.31
N LEU A 128 -4.67 -2.46 -0.65
CA LEU A 128 -3.99 -3.23 -1.70
C LEU A 128 -2.58 -3.60 -1.23
N GLU A 129 -2.35 -4.88 -0.96
CA GLU A 129 -1.06 -5.45 -0.59
C GLU A 129 -0.52 -6.40 -1.66
N LEU A 130 -0.28 -5.89 -2.86
CA LEU A 130 0.08 -6.67 -4.02
C LEU A 130 1.60 -6.81 -4.13
N PRO A 131 2.17 -8.00 -4.12
CA PRO A 131 3.61 -8.21 -4.04
C PRO A 131 4.35 -7.80 -5.32
N THR A 132 3.71 -7.91 -6.48
CA THR A 132 4.29 -7.54 -7.78
C THR A 132 3.20 -7.10 -8.75
N SER A 133 3.59 -6.26 -9.73
CA SER A 133 2.70 -5.99 -10.85
C SER A 133 2.70 -7.17 -11.84
N SER A 134 1.52 -7.62 -12.22
CA SER A 134 1.32 -8.63 -13.27
C SER A 134 0.19 -8.19 -14.19
N ARG A 135 0.11 -8.78 -15.39
CA ARG A 135 -1.01 -8.50 -16.30
C ARG A 135 -2.37 -8.81 -15.67
N ARG A 136 -2.44 -9.82 -14.79
CA ARG A 136 -3.68 -10.18 -14.06
C ARG A 136 -4.06 -9.11 -13.04
N VAL A 137 -3.10 -8.60 -12.29
CA VAL A 137 -3.30 -7.50 -11.34
C VAL A 137 -3.77 -6.25 -12.09
N ASP A 138 -3.09 -5.89 -13.19
CA ASP A 138 -3.45 -4.72 -13.99
C ASP A 138 -4.88 -4.85 -14.55
N ALA A 139 -5.28 -6.03 -15.02
CA ALA A 139 -6.63 -6.29 -15.52
C ALA A 139 -7.69 -6.22 -14.40
N ALA A 140 -7.41 -6.78 -13.22
CA ALA A 140 -8.31 -6.71 -12.06
C ALA A 140 -8.52 -5.28 -11.58
N LEU A 141 -7.44 -4.48 -11.47
CA LEU A 141 -7.52 -3.07 -11.10
C LEU A 141 -8.26 -2.23 -12.15
N SER A 142 -8.10 -2.54 -13.45
CA SER A 142 -8.85 -1.89 -14.51
C SER A 142 -10.36 -2.17 -14.39
N ARG A 143 -10.76 -3.41 -14.10
CA ARG A 143 -12.17 -3.73 -13.82
C ARG A 143 -12.70 -3.02 -12.59
N PHE A 144 -11.91 -3.00 -11.51
CA PHE A 144 -12.26 -2.25 -10.32
C PHE A 144 -12.45 -0.76 -10.61
N SER A 145 -11.56 -0.14 -11.39
CA SER A 145 -11.64 1.30 -11.73
C SER A 145 -12.91 1.68 -12.49
N THR A 146 -13.50 0.75 -13.20
CA THR A 146 -14.78 0.94 -13.94
C THR A 146 -16.01 0.56 -13.12
N SER A 147 -15.82 0.04 -11.89
CA SER A 147 -16.93 -0.30 -10.99
C SER A 147 -17.73 0.95 -10.62
N PRO A 148 -19.05 0.90 -10.67
CA PRO A 148 -19.89 2.03 -10.31
C PRO A 148 -20.05 2.21 -8.79
N ALA A 149 -19.53 1.29 -7.97
CA ALA A 149 -19.63 1.33 -6.51
C ALA A 149 -18.53 2.20 -5.91
N ALA A 150 -18.89 3.06 -4.96
CA ALA A 150 -17.91 3.92 -4.30
C ALA A 150 -17.11 3.13 -3.25
N ALA A 151 -15.80 3.35 -3.22
CA ALA A 151 -14.89 2.75 -2.24
C ALA A 151 -13.72 3.69 -1.94
N SER A 152 -13.08 3.50 -0.79
CA SER A 152 -11.83 4.16 -0.44
C SER A 152 -10.68 3.17 -0.52
N VAL A 153 -9.59 3.55 -1.16
CA VAL A 153 -8.46 2.66 -1.47
C VAL A 153 -7.19 3.19 -0.85
N THR A 154 -6.45 2.33 -0.18
CA THR A 154 -5.11 2.60 0.30
C THR A 154 -4.14 1.53 -0.19
N LEU A 155 -2.86 1.86 -0.21
CA LEU A 155 -1.80 0.92 -0.55
C LEU A 155 -1.15 0.44 0.72
N GLY A 156 -0.80 -0.83 0.79
CA GLY A 156 -0.16 -1.44 1.94
C GLY A 156 1.03 -2.33 1.56
N GLY A 157 1.82 -2.71 2.55
CA GLY A 157 2.95 -3.63 2.39
C GLY A 157 3.99 -3.16 1.37
N VAL A 158 4.38 -4.04 0.47
CA VAL A 158 5.40 -3.78 -0.58
C VAL A 158 4.93 -2.72 -1.57
N THR A 159 3.63 -2.70 -1.88
CA THR A 159 3.03 -1.74 -2.80
C THR A 159 3.23 -0.31 -2.30
N GLU A 160 3.17 -0.14 -0.98
CA GLU A 160 3.33 1.14 -0.30
C GLU A 160 4.75 1.71 -0.39
N THR A 161 5.76 0.86 -0.55
CA THR A 161 7.17 1.24 -0.50
C THR A 161 7.80 1.54 -1.86
N SER A 162 7.20 1.04 -2.94
CA SER A 162 7.70 1.24 -4.30
C SER A 162 7.03 2.43 -4.98
N VAL A 163 7.78 3.51 -5.21
CA VAL A 163 7.28 4.71 -5.92
C VAL A 163 6.74 4.37 -7.32
N THR A 164 7.40 3.44 -8.02
CA THR A 164 6.98 2.99 -9.35
C THR A 164 5.65 2.24 -9.30
N LEU A 165 5.49 1.33 -8.33
CA LEU A 165 4.24 0.59 -8.13
C LEU A 165 3.12 1.52 -7.67
N GLN A 166 3.39 2.42 -6.72
CA GLN A 166 2.41 3.42 -6.26
C GLN A 166 1.85 4.23 -7.43
N LYS A 167 2.73 4.75 -8.30
CA LYS A 167 2.30 5.52 -9.46
C LYS A 167 1.45 4.67 -10.39
N LYS A 168 1.91 3.47 -10.73
CA LYS A 168 1.20 2.56 -11.62
C LYS A 168 -0.20 2.19 -11.11
N TYR A 169 -0.31 1.79 -9.84
CA TYR A 169 -1.61 1.45 -9.25
C TYR A 169 -2.51 2.66 -9.07
N ALA A 170 -1.91 3.82 -8.81
CA ALA A 170 -2.65 5.05 -8.73
C ALA A 170 -3.32 5.43 -10.04
N ASP A 171 -2.66 5.22 -11.17
CA ASP A 171 -3.20 5.50 -12.50
C ASP A 171 -4.31 4.48 -12.86
N LEU A 172 -4.23 3.25 -12.35
CA LEU A 172 -5.21 2.19 -12.60
C LEU A 172 -6.48 2.28 -11.72
N ILE A 173 -6.43 2.91 -10.55
CA ILE A 173 -7.59 2.98 -9.63
C ILE A 173 -8.72 3.90 -10.14
N GLY A 174 -8.49 4.68 -11.20
CA GLY A 174 -9.54 5.48 -11.86
C GLY A 174 -9.86 6.82 -11.19
N PRO A 175 -10.95 7.48 -11.60
CA PRO A 175 -11.25 8.84 -11.19
C PRO A 175 -11.62 8.92 -9.70
N PRO A 176 -11.18 9.97 -8.99
CA PRO A 176 -11.41 10.13 -7.55
C PRO A 176 -12.87 10.35 -7.14
N SER A 177 -13.79 10.50 -8.09
CA SER A 177 -15.21 10.69 -7.83
C SER A 177 -15.92 9.44 -7.29
N LEU A 178 -15.47 8.25 -7.69
CA LEU A 178 -16.02 6.95 -7.25
C LEU A 178 -15.04 6.22 -6.31
N HIS A 179 -13.75 6.34 -6.57
CA HIS A 179 -12.73 5.66 -5.79
C HIS A 179 -11.80 6.69 -5.16
N GLN A 180 -11.98 6.92 -3.88
CA GLN A 180 -11.14 7.83 -3.11
C GLN A 180 -9.83 7.15 -2.72
N ARG A 181 -8.70 7.79 -2.98
CA ARG A 181 -7.44 7.41 -2.34
C ARG A 181 -7.39 7.96 -0.94
N ILE A 182 -7.10 7.10 0.00
CA ILE A 182 -6.87 7.47 1.39
C ILE A 182 -5.45 7.07 1.78
N LEU A 183 -4.95 7.74 2.80
CA LEU A 183 -3.58 7.62 3.24
C LEU A 183 -3.49 6.61 4.35
N SER A 184 -2.51 5.72 4.27
CA SER A 184 -2.15 4.82 5.35
C SER A 184 -0.76 5.23 5.86
N PRO A 185 -0.55 5.43 7.16
CA PRO A 185 0.80 5.58 7.68
C PRO A 185 1.54 4.27 7.45
N TYR A 186 2.79 4.37 6.99
CA TYR A 186 3.65 3.23 6.66
C TYR A 186 3.76 2.18 7.77
N ALA A 187 3.47 2.57 8.99
CA ALA A 187 3.70 1.75 10.11
C ALA A 187 2.55 1.80 11.08
N SER A 188 1.69 0.82 11.01
CA SER A 188 0.83 0.51 12.14
C SER A 188 1.64 0.33 13.45
N ALA A 189 2.87 -0.16 13.36
CA ALA A 189 3.77 -0.31 14.51
C ALA A 189 4.47 0.99 14.94
N ALA A 190 4.75 1.92 14.03
CA ALA A 190 5.32 3.23 14.40
C ALA A 190 4.31 4.13 15.11
N THR A 191 3.01 3.84 15.02
CA THR A 191 1.97 4.57 15.75
C THR A 191 1.95 4.27 17.25
N SER A 192 2.58 3.18 17.68
CA SER A 192 2.67 2.83 19.11
C SER A 192 3.77 3.58 19.87
N CYS A 193 4.75 4.18 19.18
CA CYS A 193 5.85 4.90 19.84
C CYS A 193 5.59 6.41 19.91
N PRO A 194 6.04 7.11 21.00
CA PRO A 194 5.90 8.55 21.08
C PRO A 194 6.68 9.21 19.95
N ILE A 195 5.97 10.02 19.20
CA ILE A 195 6.49 10.74 18.04
C ILE A 195 7.67 11.66 18.39
N SER A 196 7.83 12.03 19.66
CA SER A 196 8.94 12.84 20.12
C SER A 196 10.32 12.22 19.86
N ALA A 197 10.43 10.88 19.86
CA ALA A 197 11.68 10.18 19.50
C ALA A 197 11.92 10.11 17.98
N PHE A 198 10.87 10.26 17.17
CA PHE A 198 10.89 10.12 15.71
C PHE A 198 10.28 11.32 14.99
N SER A 199 10.01 12.42 15.68
CA SER A 199 9.16 13.53 15.23
C SER A 199 9.57 14.15 13.90
N SER A 200 10.86 14.21 13.57
CA SER A 200 11.33 14.71 12.29
C SER A 200 11.14 13.71 11.15
N PHE A 201 11.24 12.41 11.43
CA PHE A 201 11.20 11.34 10.43
C PHE A 201 9.79 10.79 10.20
N ILE A 202 8.99 10.59 11.24
CA ILE A 202 7.60 10.15 11.09
C ILE A 202 6.75 11.28 10.50
N GLY A 203 6.93 12.51 10.96
CA GLY A 203 6.31 13.66 10.33
C GLY A 203 6.74 13.83 8.88
N LEU A 204 7.99 13.54 8.54
CA LEU A 204 8.49 13.57 7.18
C LEU A 204 7.93 12.38 6.36
N GLY A 205 7.95 11.17 6.88
CA GLY A 205 7.36 10.00 6.22
C GLY A 205 5.85 10.16 6.01
N ALA A 206 5.12 10.61 7.03
CA ALA A 206 3.72 10.94 6.92
C ALA A 206 3.48 12.07 5.91
N ARG A 207 4.22 13.19 5.97
CA ARG A 207 4.12 14.27 4.98
C ARG A 207 4.40 13.82 3.56
N LEU A 208 5.35 12.95 3.38
CA LEU A 208 5.82 12.52 2.07
C LEU A 208 4.90 11.47 1.47
N HIS A 209 4.33 10.62 2.30
CA HIS A 209 3.26 9.72 1.89
C HIS A 209 1.96 10.49 1.63
N LEU A 210 1.64 11.47 2.47
CA LEU A 210 0.51 12.38 2.33
C LEU A 210 0.69 13.34 1.15
N SER A 211 1.92 13.81 0.89
CA SER A 211 2.28 14.61 -0.28
C SER A 211 2.65 13.76 -1.50
N GLY A 212 2.58 12.44 -1.40
CA GLY A 212 2.67 11.53 -2.54
C GLY A 212 1.63 11.91 -3.57
N GLN A 213 1.89 13.03 -4.17
CA GLN A 213 1.14 13.66 -5.22
C GLN A 213 1.20 12.79 -6.45
N ILE A 214 0.27 11.87 -6.50
CA ILE A 214 -0.13 11.35 -7.76
C ILE A 214 -1.31 12.24 -8.16
N ASN A 215 -1.03 13.20 -9.03
CA ASN A 215 -1.98 14.16 -9.63
C ASN A 215 -2.61 15.24 -8.70
N GLY A 216 -1.81 15.92 -7.88
CA GLY A 216 -2.12 17.30 -7.47
C GLY A 216 -3.09 17.53 -6.31
N THR A 217 -3.83 16.54 -5.84
CA THR A 217 -4.73 16.69 -4.69
C THR A 217 -4.32 15.75 -3.55
N ALA A 218 -3.72 16.31 -2.52
CA ALA A 218 -3.43 15.58 -1.28
C ALA A 218 -4.74 15.10 -0.66
N SER A 219 -4.89 13.79 -0.44
CA SER A 219 -6.02 13.29 0.34
C SER A 219 -5.93 13.82 1.76
N LYS A 220 -7.06 14.31 2.30
CA LYS A 220 -7.19 14.76 3.68
C LYS A 220 -7.74 13.67 4.59
N THR A 221 -7.77 12.44 4.11
CA THR A 221 -8.33 11.28 4.79
C THR A 221 -7.23 10.23 4.98
N ALA A 222 -7.15 9.68 6.19
CA ALA A 222 -6.22 8.61 6.53
C ALA A 222 -6.95 7.38 7.08
N VAL A 223 -6.28 6.22 7.07
CA VAL A 223 -6.72 4.99 7.73
C VAL A 223 -5.63 4.47 8.65
N LEU A 224 -6.00 4.04 9.84
CA LEU A 224 -5.12 3.43 10.83
C LEU A 224 -5.64 2.03 11.15
N PHE A 225 -4.89 1.01 10.80
CA PHE A 225 -5.28 -0.40 11.03
C PHE A 225 -5.06 -0.88 12.47
N GLN A 226 -4.56 0.00 13.34
CA GLN A 226 -4.37 -0.27 14.77
C GLN A 226 -4.91 0.90 15.59
N THR A 227 -5.23 0.61 16.85
CA THR A 227 -5.66 1.63 17.81
C THR A 227 -4.60 2.72 17.95
N PRO A 228 -4.90 3.98 17.59
CA PRO A 228 -3.93 5.06 17.63
C PRO A 228 -3.63 5.51 19.07
N THR A 229 -2.47 6.13 19.24
CA THR A 229 -2.16 6.91 20.44
C THR A 229 -2.64 8.36 20.27
N ARG A 230 -2.76 9.11 21.37
CA ARG A 230 -3.08 10.56 21.33
C ARG A 230 -2.07 11.34 20.45
N SER A 231 -0.80 10.98 20.53
CA SER A 231 0.24 11.62 19.71
C SER A 231 0.08 11.33 18.22
N THR A 232 -0.40 10.13 17.83
CA THR A 232 -0.70 9.81 16.44
C THR A 232 -1.79 10.72 15.88
N LEU A 233 -2.90 10.90 16.60
CA LEU A 233 -3.98 11.79 16.19
C LEU A 233 -3.51 13.25 16.11
N SER A 234 -2.66 13.69 17.04
CA SER A 234 -2.07 15.04 17.01
C SER A 234 -1.24 15.28 15.74
N VAL A 235 -0.43 14.29 15.32
CA VAL A 235 0.35 14.39 14.07
C VAL A 235 -0.55 14.43 12.85
N LEU A 236 -1.59 13.61 12.77
CA LEU A 236 -2.53 13.65 11.65
C LEU A 236 -3.14 15.06 11.51
N ARG A 237 -3.55 15.67 12.63
CA ARG A 237 -4.05 17.06 12.63
C ARG A 237 -3.01 18.06 12.16
N GLN A 238 -1.77 17.97 12.64
CA GLN A 238 -0.66 18.84 12.18
C GLN A 238 -0.39 18.69 10.68
N GLN A 239 -0.70 17.53 10.10
CA GLN A 239 -0.60 17.25 8.67
C GLN A 239 -1.87 17.61 7.89
N GLN A 240 -2.80 18.36 8.51
CA GLN A 240 -4.05 18.81 7.88
C GLN A 240 -4.95 17.64 7.43
N ILE A 241 -4.88 16.49 8.09
CA ILE A 241 -5.85 15.41 7.93
C ILE A 241 -7.15 15.83 8.60
N GLU A 242 -8.23 15.75 7.84
CA GLU A 242 -9.57 16.15 8.28
C GLU A 242 -10.39 14.95 8.75
N SER A 243 -10.09 13.74 8.25
CA SER A 243 -10.79 12.51 8.64
C SER A 243 -9.84 11.31 8.75
N VAL A 244 -10.15 10.42 9.68
CA VAL A 244 -9.38 9.19 9.91
C VAL A 244 -10.30 8.01 10.17
N VAL A 245 -10.00 6.88 9.53
CA VAL A 245 -10.61 5.59 9.85
C VAL A 245 -9.73 4.89 10.88
N VAL A 246 -10.34 4.36 11.93
CA VAL A 246 -9.68 3.64 13.03
C VAL A 246 -10.48 2.37 13.36
N PRO A 247 -9.89 1.37 14.03
CA PRO A 247 -10.66 0.25 14.56
C PRO A 247 -11.81 0.72 15.46
N ASP A 248 -12.98 0.10 15.37
CA ASP A 248 -14.20 0.47 16.11
C ASP A 248 -14.02 0.48 17.63
N GLY A 249 -13.11 -0.34 18.16
CA GLY A 249 -12.71 -0.31 19.57
C GLY A 249 -12.28 1.06 20.10
N VAL A 250 -11.82 1.96 19.23
CA VAL A 250 -11.47 3.35 19.58
C VAL A 250 -12.71 4.14 20.01
N LEU A 251 -13.87 3.81 19.44
CA LEU A 251 -15.16 4.45 19.72
C LEU A 251 -15.99 3.72 20.78
N SER A 252 -15.53 2.59 21.29
CA SER A 252 -16.31 1.69 22.15
C SER A 252 -16.86 2.33 23.43
N GLN A 253 -16.12 3.28 24.02
CA GLN A 253 -16.58 3.98 25.24
C GLN A 253 -17.64 5.04 24.96
N LEU A 254 -17.82 5.47 23.71
CA LEU A 254 -18.75 6.54 23.36
C LEU A 254 -20.21 6.08 23.35
N ALA A 255 -20.46 4.79 23.26
CA ALA A 255 -21.81 4.24 23.31
C ALA A 255 -22.57 4.70 24.56
N SER A 256 -21.90 4.77 25.72
CA SER A 256 -22.47 5.25 26.98
C SER A 256 -22.64 6.78 27.04
N VAL A 257 -21.79 7.53 26.34
CA VAL A 257 -21.76 9.00 26.37
C VAL A 257 -22.79 9.58 25.40
N LEU A 258 -22.92 8.99 24.22
CA LEU A 258 -23.77 9.52 23.14
C LEU A 258 -25.19 8.93 23.13
N SER A 259 -25.50 8.00 24.02
CA SER A 259 -26.77 7.25 24.04
C SER A 259 -27.10 6.59 22.68
N VAL A 260 -26.07 6.27 21.90
CA VAL A 260 -26.18 5.61 20.61
C VAL A 260 -25.57 4.23 20.73
N SER A 261 -26.30 3.20 20.34
CA SER A 261 -25.85 1.81 20.47
C SER A 261 -24.59 1.46 19.69
N ASP A 262 -24.24 2.24 18.66
CA ASP A 262 -23.08 1.97 17.80
C ASP A 262 -22.60 3.29 17.15
N PRO A 263 -21.76 4.10 17.82
CA PRO A 263 -21.22 5.33 17.23
C PRO A 263 -20.24 4.98 16.11
N ALA A 264 -20.71 5.05 14.86
CA ALA A 264 -19.89 4.71 13.70
C ALA A 264 -18.85 5.80 13.38
N TYR A 265 -19.12 7.06 13.77
CA TYR A 265 -18.21 8.19 13.56
C TYR A 265 -18.52 9.37 14.47
N VAL A 266 -17.50 10.14 14.80
CA VAL A 266 -17.56 11.31 15.67
C VAL A 266 -16.57 12.36 15.20
N ARG A 267 -16.73 13.59 15.64
CA ARG A 267 -15.75 14.65 15.42
C ARG A 267 -15.02 14.99 16.73
N ALA A 268 -13.73 14.67 16.78
CA ALA A 268 -12.90 14.86 17.94
C ALA A 268 -11.88 15.99 17.69
N ASP A 269 -12.04 17.12 18.37
CA ASP A 269 -11.16 18.30 18.25
C ASP A 269 -10.85 18.70 16.79
N GLY A 270 -11.84 18.69 15.92
CA GLY A 270 -11.71 19.06 14.51
C GLY A 270 -11.31 17.94 13.55
N LEU A 271 -11.01 16.73 14.03
CA LEU A 271 -10.76 15.53 13.24
C LEU A 271 -11.99 14.64 13.25
N THR A 272 -12.51 14.28 12.08
CA THR A 272 -13.60 13.28 11.98
C THR A 272 -13.00 11.88 12.10
N VAL A 273 -13.44 11.12 13.12
CA VAL A 273 -12.97 9.76 13.42
C VAL A 273 -14.08 8.78 13.05
N LEU A 274 -13.81 7.86 12.12
CA LEU A 274 -14.74 6.80 11.71
C LEU A 274 -14.24 5.48 12.29
N GLY A 275 -15.13 4.71 12.89
CA GLY A 275 -14.84 3.36 13.39
C GLY A 275 -15.05 2.32 12.31
N ALA A 276 -14.00 1.61 11.90
CA ALA A 276 -14.14 0.42 11.07
C ALA A 276 -14.52 -0.77 11.94
N SER A 277 -15.68 -1.34 11.68
CA SER A 277 -16.13 -2.53 12.40
C SER A 277 -15.27 -3.73 12.03
N GLY A 278 -14.50 -4.24 13.00
CA GLY A 278 -13.65 -5.41 12.82
C GLY A 278 -14.44 -6.59 12.31
N GLN A 279 -15.63 -6.78 12.82
CA GLN A 279 -16.49 -7.88 12.45
C GLN A 279 -17.10 -7.75 11.05
N LEU A 280 -17.59 -6.56 10.64
CA LEU A 280 -18.02 -6.35 9.25
C LEU A 280 -16.83 -6.49 8.29
N SER A 281 -15.64 -6.16 8.76
CA SER A 281 -14.40 -6.34 7.98
C SER A 281 -14.09 -7.82 7.76
N ASP A 282 -14.23 -8.65 8.78
CA ASP A 282 -14.07 -10.11 8.66
C ASP A 282 -15.14 -10.69 7.73
N GLU A 283 -16.41 -10.31 7.88
CA GLU A 283 -17.51 -10.76 7.01
C GLU A 283 -17.33 -10.27 5.57
N PHE A 284 -16.80 -9.06 5.37
CA PHE A 284 -16.49 -8.54 4.04
C PHE A 284 -15.34 -9.30 3.38
N ALA A 285 -14.33 -9.69 4.14
CA ALA A 285 -13.25 -10.55 3.65
C ALA A 285 -13.76 -11.95 3.27
N ASP A 286 -14.67 -12.52 4.07
CA ASP A 286 -15.29 -13.83 3.84
C ASP A 286 -16.35 -13.80 2.72
N ALA A 287 -16.84 -12.63 2.33
CA ALA A 287 -17.90 -12.45 1.33
C ALA A 287 -17.51 -12.93 -0.09
N VAL A 288 -16.24 -13.27 -0.32
CA VAL A 288 -15.80 -13.98 -1.53
C VAL A 288 -16.48 -15.36 -1.69
N THR A 289 -17.06 -15.89 -0.63
CA THR A 289 -17.91 -17.09 -0.65
C THR A 289 -19.38 -16.71 -0.64
N PRO A 290 -20.29 -17.48 -1.29
CA PRO A 290 -21.72 -17.17 -1.28
C PRO A 290 -22.33 -17.08 0.13
N LEU A 291 -21.89 -17.92 1.05
CA LEU A 291 -22.34 -17.89 2.44
C LEU A 291 -21.81 -16.68 3.20
N GLY A 292 -20.54 -16.32 2.98
CA GLY A 292 -19.94 -15.11 3.55
C GLY A 292 -20.65 -13.85 3.05
N TYR A 293 -20.94 -13.76 1.76
CA TYR A 293 -21.71 -12.66 1.19
C TYR A 293 -23.11 -12.55 1.82
N GLN A 294 -23.82 -13.67 1.96
CA GLN A 294 -25.12 -13.69 2.60
C GLN A 294 -25.09 -13.22 4.07
N ARG A 295 -24.04 -13.58 4.81
CA ARG A 295 -23.83 -13.11 6.19
C ARG A 295 -23.56 -11.61 6.25
N LEU A 296 -22.71 -11.10 5.38
CA LEU A 296 -22.44 -9.66 5.28
C LEU A 296 -23.70 -8.86 4.98
N VAL A 297 -24.50 -9.27 3.98
CA VAL A 297 -25.76 -8.61 3.64
C VAL A 297 -26.76 -8.66 4.82
N ALA A 298 -26.85 -9.80 5.50
CA ALA A 298 -27.71 -9.94 6.68
C ALA A 298 -27.29 -9.02 7.83
N ASP A 299 -25.99 -8.89 8.11
CA ASP A 299 -25.49 -8.03 9.18
C ASP A 299 -25.64 -6.55 8.85
N LEU A 300 -25.40 -6.14 7.59
CA LEU A 300 -25.66 -4.77 7.12
C LEU A 300 -27.16 -4.42 7.17
N ALA A 301 -28.01 -5.34 6.75
CA ALA A 301 -29.45 -5.16 6.84
C ALA A 301 -29.91 -5.07 8.31
N GLN A 302 -29.38 -5.90 9.20
CA GLN A 302 -29.66 -5.82 10.63
C GLN A 302 -29.22 -4.47 11.20
N PHE A 303 -28.06 -3.95 10.75
CA PHE A 303 -27.60 -2.63 11.15
C PHE A 303 -28.58 -1.54 10.66
N TYR A 304 -29.09 -1.64 9.44
CA TYR A 304 -30.15 -0.76 8.95
C TYR A 304 -31.41 -0.82 9.83
N PHE A 305 -31.95 -2.02 10.10
CA PHE A 305 -33.22 -2.20 10.83
C PHE A 305 -33.18 -1.80 12.31
N GLN A 306 -31.97 -1.70 12.90
CA GLN A 306 -31.86 -1.18 14.28
C GLN A 306 -32.33 0.27 14.43
N ALA A 307 -32.22 1.10 13.39
CA ALA A 307 -32.70 2.48 13.40
C ALA A 307 -32.96 3.00 11.96
N PRO A 308 -33.98 2.48 11.28
CA PRO A 308 -34.22 2.75 9.85
C PRO A 308 -34.58 4.19 9.54
N ALA A 309 -35.10 4.95 10.50
CA ALA A 309 -35.42 6.37 10.35
C ALA A 309 -34.23 7.31 10.66
N GLN A 310 -33.13 6.78 11.19
CA GLN A 310 -32.00 7.58 11.57
C GLN A 310 -31.08 7.81 10.34
N GLY A 311 -31.10 9.03 9.82
CA GLY A 311 -30.20 9.44 8.75
C GLY A 311 -28.74 9.55 9.20
N GLY A 312 -27.83 9.47 8.24
CA GLY A 312 -26.40 9.68 8.49
C GLY A 312 -25.67 8.50 9.12
N ARG A 313 -26.27 7.32 9.19
CA ARG A 313 -25.61 6.11 9.69
C ARG A 313 -24.68 5.54 8.62
N VAL A 314 -23.50 5.12 9.04
CA VAL A 314 -22.46 4.56 8.16
C VAL A 314 -21.88 3.29 8.76
N ALA A 315 -21.80 2.24 7.96
CA ALA A 315 -21.00 1.05 8.24
C ALA A 315 -19.65 1.19 7.53
N THR A 316 -18.57 1.34 8.29
CA THR A 316 -17.20 1.34 7.74
C THR A 316 -16.60 -0.05 7.94
N MET A 317 -16.02 -0.62 6.89
CA MET A 317 -15.41 -1.95 6.90
C MET A 317 -14.12 -1.93 6.08
N GLU A 318 -13.17 -2.76 6.46
CA GLU A 318 -11.83 -2.84 5.85
C GLU A 318 -11.60 -4.23 5.27
N VAL A 319 -10.87 -4.30 4.16
CA VAL A 319 -10.41 -5.58 3.62
C VAL A 319 -9.02 -5.44 3.04
N ASN A 320 -8.19 -6.46 3.28
CA ASN A 320 -6.84 -6.55 2.73
C ASN A 320 -6.87 -7.43 1.47
N LEU A 321 -6.44 -6.87 0.34
CA LEU A 321 -6.46 -7.53 -0.96
C LEU A 321 -5.03 -7.86 -1.39
N THR A 322 -4.72 -9.14 -1.42
CA THR A 322 -3.37 -9.65 -1.70
C THR A 322 -3.26 -10.35 -3.07
N SER A 323 -4.39 -10.58 -3.75
CA SER A 323 -4.42 -11.25 -5.04
C SER A 323 -5.39 -10.59 -6.03
N PRO A 324 -5.19 -10.77 -7.35
CA PRO A 324 -6.12 -10.26 -8.36
C PRO A 324 -7.52 -10.91 -8.27
N GLU A 325 -7.61 -12.17 -7.86
CA GLU A 325 -8.88 -12.88 -7.69
C GLU A 325 -9.72 -12.27 -6.57
N GLN A 326 -9.07 -11.84 -5.48
CA GLN A 326 -9.74 -11.11 -4.40
C GLN A 326 -10.25 -9.74 -4.86
N ILE A 327 -9.47 -9.03 -5.69
CA ILE A 327 -9.90 -7.74 -6.27
C ILE A 327 -11.16 -7.93 -7.10
N ASP A 328 -11.20 -8.95 -7.96
CA ASP A 328 -12.35 -9.24 -8.80
C ASP A 328 -13.58 -9.62 -7.98
N ALA A 329 -13.42 -10.48 -6.98
CA ALA A 329 -14.50 -10.89 -6.09
C ALA A 329 -15.08 -9.68 -5.32
N ILE A 330 -14.22 -8.87 -4.71
CA ILE A 330 -14.66 -7.66 -3.99
C ILE A 330 -15.30 -6.64 -4.92
N THR A 331 -14.82 -6.51 -6.15
CA THR A 331 -15.45 -5.64 -7.16
C THR A 331 -16.89 -6.06 -7.45
N SER A 332 -17.14 -7.36 -7.59
CA SER A 332 -18.50 -7.90 -7.76
C SER A 332 -19.37 -7.64 -6.55
N ILE A 333 -18.86 -7.94 -5.34
CA ILE A 333 -19.58 -7.70 -4.08
C ILE A 333 -19.96 -6.23 -3.92
N LEU A 334 -19.07 -5.31 -4.23
CA LEU A 334 -19.35 -3.86 -4.16
C LEU A 334 -20.43 -3.45 -5.15
N ALA A 335 -20.47 -4.04 -6.34
CA ALA A 335 -21.52 -3.79 -7.32
C ALA A 335 -22.89 -4.29 -6.81
N ASP A 336 -22.91 -5.46 -6.19
CA ASP A 336 -24.12 -6.03 -5.60
C ASP A 336 -24.62 -5.22 -4.41
N LEU A 337 -23.71 -4.78 -3.50
CA LEU A 337 -24.05 -3.89 -2.38
C LEU A 337 -24.62 -2.55 -2.86
N LYS A 338 -24.11 -2.03 -3.98
CA LYS A 338 -24.66 -0.81 -4.57
C LYS A 338 -26.06 -1.01 -5.14
N ALA A 339 -26.36 -2.20 -5.65
CA ALA A 339 -27.66 -2.53 -6.20
C ALA A 339 -28.74 -2.77 -5.12
N ASP A 340 -28.32 -2.99 -3.85
CA ASP A 340 -29.23 -3.20 -2.73
C ASP A 340 -29.91 -1.88 -2.33
N PRO A 341 -31.24 -1.78 -2.31
CA PRO A 341 -31.94 -0.54 -1.99
C PRO A 341 -31.78 -0.10 -0.53
N LEU A 342 -31.44 -1.00 0.40
CA LEU A 342 -31.18 -0.66 1.81
C LEU A 342 -29.84 0.05 2.01
N LEU A 343 -28.93 -0.06 1.03
CA LEU A 343 -27.53 0.32 1.15
C LEU A 343 -27.17 1.44 0.18
N LYS A 344 -26.22 2.28 0.59
CA LYS A 344 -25.62 3.32 -0.27
C LYS A 344 -24.12 3.28 -0.12
N THR A 345 -23.42 2.74 -1.11
CA THR A 345 -21.94 2.77 -1.11
C THR A 345 -21.44 4.21 -1.20
N MET A 346 -20.42 4.54 -0.40
CA MET A 346 -19.81 5.87 -0.36
C MET A 346 -18.33 5.78 -0.03
N THR A 347 -17.59 6.85 -0.34
CA THR A 347 -16.20 6.98 0.10
C THR A 347 -16.13 7.42 1.56
N VAL A 348 -15.00 7.18 2.23
CA VAL A 348 -14.76 7.65 3.60
C VAL A 348 -14.89 9.18 3.69
N GLN A 349 -14.45 9.92 2.69
CA GLN A 349 -14.60 11.38 2.67
C GLN A 349 -16.07 11.80 2.63
N THR A 350 -16.89 11.12 1.84
CA THR A 350 -18.34 11.36 1.80
C THR A 350 -18.99 11.02 3.14
N ALA A 351 -18.59 9.92 3.75
CA ALA A 351 -19.05 9.52 5.09
C ALA A 351 -18.65 10.54 6.17
N ALA A 352 -17.41 11.03 6.12
CA ALA A 352 -16.89 12.02 7.06
C ALA A 352 -17.55 13.41 6.96
N ALA A 353 -18.20 13.70 5.84
CA ALA A 353 -18.94 14.95 5.64
C ALA A 353 -20.36 14.92 6.22
N LEU A 354 -20.84 13.76 6.66
CA LEU A 354 -22.15 13.65 7.31
C LEU A 354 -22.15 14.33 8.70
N PRO A 355 -23.31 14.80 9.18
CA PRO A 355 -23.42 15.37 10.52
C PRO A 355 -22.94 14.40 11.60
N SER A 356 -22.07 14.85 12.48
CA SER A 356 -21.44 14.03 13.53
C SER A 356 -21.49 14.69 14.89
N SER A 357 -21.53 13.90 15.95
CA SER A 357 -21.41 14.38 17.32
C SER A 357 -20.01 14.93 17.59
N GLN A 358 -19.94 16.05 18.30
CA GLN A 358 -18.69 16.66 18.74
C GLN A 358 -18.29 16.07 20.09
N ILE A 359 -17.03 15.63 20.19
CA ILE A 359 -16.44 15.07 21.41
C ILE A 359 -15.02 15.57 21.60
N SER A 360 -14.43 15.31 22.76
CA SER A 360 -12.99 15.51 22.97
C SER A 360 -12.19 14.26 22.56
N VAL A 361 -10.96 14.45 22.11
CA VAL A 361 -10.01 13.33 21.87
C VAL A 361 -9.77 12.52 23.15
N SER A 362 -9.96 13.11 24.35
CA SER A 362 -9.87 12.38 25.62
C SER A 362 -10.94 11.32 25.82
N ASP A 363 -12.06 11.41 25.10
CA ASP A 363 -13.18 10.48 25.21
C ASP A 363 -13.01 9.23 24.34
N LEU A 364 -11.95 9.21 23.51
CA LEU A 364 -11.61 8.08 22.65
C LEU A 364 -10.80 7.03 23.43
N SER A 365 -11.09 5.75 23.18
CA SER A 365 -10.30 4.62 23.68
C SER A 365 -9.00 4.48 22.91
N LEU A 366 -7.98 5.26 23.29
CA LEU A 366 -6.69 5.29 22.62
C LEU A 366 -5.69 4.31 23.24
N ALA A 367 -4.77 3.84 22.40
CA ALA A 367 -3.67 3.02 22.91
C ALA A 367 -2.81 3.81 23.89
N PRO A 368 -2.36 3.20 25.01
CA PRO A 368 -1.42 3.83 25.92
C PRO A 368 -0.09 4.05 25.20
N LEU A 369 0.63 5.10 25.61
CA LEU A 369 2.00 5.30 25.16
C LEU A 369 2.87 4.13 25.65
N PRO A 370 3.57 3.41 24.78
CA PRO A 370 4.46 2.34 25.21
C PRO A 370 5.58 2.92 26.07
N ARG A 371 5.89 2.23 27.16
CA ARG A 371 6.90 2.67 28.14
C ARG A 371 8.33 2.62 27.61
N HIS A 372 8.58 1.80 26.59
CA HIS A 372 9.90 1.60 25.98
C HIS A 372 9.76 1.60 24.45
N CYS A 373 10.20 2.68 23.85
CA CYS A 373 10.41 2.79 22.41
C CYS A 373 11.91 2.81 22.11
N GLU A 374 12.64 1.83 22.63
CA GLU A 374 14.02 1.65 22.23
C GLU A 374 14.06 1.15 20.79
N ALA A 375 14.63 1.99 19.94
CA ALA A 375 14.88 1.65 18.56
C ALA A 375 15.91 0.50 18.50
N VAL A 376 15.44 -0.71 18.26
CA VAL A 376 16.31 -1.83 17.88
C VAL A 376 16.76 -1.62 16.43
N ALA A 377 17.62 -0.63 16.25
CA ALA A 377 17.98 -0.13 14.92
C ALA A 377 19.28 -0.71 14.37
N LYS A 378 19.95 -1.64 15.08
CA LYS A 378 21.30 -2.09 14.71
C LYS A 378 21.43 -2.66 13.28
N PRO A 379 20.55 -3.55 12.78
CA PRO A 379 20.75 -4.16 11.45
C PRO A 379 20.41 -3.25 10.27
N VAL A 380 19.58 -2.21 10.43
CA VAL A 380 19.14 -1.32 9.33
C VAL A 380 19.69 0.11 9.44
N ARG A 381 20.42 0.42 10.50
CA ARG A 381 21.00 1.76 10.70
C ARG A 381 21.86 2.25 9.52
N PRO A 382 22.70 1.41 8.90
CA PRO A 382 23.48 1.86 7.74
C PRO A 382 22.62 2.25 6.55
N GLN A 383 21.51 1.56 6.32
CA GLN A 383 20.55 1.89 5.25
C GLN A 383 19.83 3.21 5.57
N LEU A 384 19.35 3.36 6.79
CA LEU A 384 18.69 4.58 7.25
C LEU A 384 19.62 5.80 7.13
N ASP A 385 20.88 5.66 7.53
CA ASP A 385 21.88 6.73 7.42
C ASP A 385 22.13 7.14 5.95
N ARG A 386 22.20 6.17 5.02
CA ARG A 386 22.34 6.46 3.57
C ARG A 386 21.13 7.19 3.02
N LEU A 387 19.93 6.64 3.27
CA LEU A 387 18.67 7.21 2.79
C LEU A 387 18.45 8.62 3.36
N SER A 388 18.75 8.82 4.65
CA SER A 388 18.65 10.11 5.31
C SER A 388 19.59 11.14 4.70
N ALA A 389 20.83 10.75 4.41
CA ALA A 389 21.81 11.63 3.79
C ALA A 389 21.40 12.06 2.38
N ILE A 390 20.83 11.14 1.58
CA ILE A 390 20.29 11.45 0.26
C ILE A 390 19.07 12.36 0.39
N ALA A 391 18.14 12.04 1.28
CA ALA A 391 16.90 12.79 1.50
C ALA A 391 17.13 14.20 2.05
N SER A 392 18.16 14.40 2.88
CA SER A 392 18.47 15.71 3.47
C SER A 392 19.07 16.70 2.47
N ALA A 393 19.59 16.21 1.35
CA ALA A 393 20.30 17.02 0.38
C ALA A 393 19.36 17.85 -0.53
N ASP A 394 18.12 17.39 -0.73
CA ASP A 394 17.16 18.02 -1.62
C ASP A 394 15.70 17.62 -1.29
N SER A 395 14.76 18.55 -1.52
CA SER A 395 13.33 18.30 -1.26
C SER A 395 12.73 17.24 -2.17
N GLY A 396 13.13 17.19 -3.44
CA GLY A 396 12.68 16.17 -4.39
C GLY A 396 13.17 14.77 -3.99
N SER A 397 14.41 14.66 -3.50
CA SER A 397 14.95 13.42 -2.95
C SER A 397 14.15 12.92 -1.75
N ARG A 398 13.74 13.83 -0.87
CA ARG A 398 12.91 13.49 0.30
C ARG A 398 11.61 12.85 -0.11
N THR A 399 10.91 13.47 -1.07
CA THR A 399 9.63 12.96 -1.58
C THR A 399 9.81 11.58 -2.22
N GLY A 400 10.83 11.42 -3.06
CA GLY A 400 11.08 10.15 -3.76
C GLY A 400 11.53 8.99 -2.85
N LEU A 401 12.13 9.29 -1.70
CA LEU A 401 12.63 8.28 -0.75
C LEU A 401 11.67 8.02 0.42
N ALA A 402 10.53 8.69 0.46
CA ALA A 402 9.57 8.60 1.56
C ALA A 402 9.22 7.14 1.92
N GLY A 403 8.94 6.33 0.89
CA GLY A 403 8.61 4.92 1.06
C GLY A 403 9.72 4.12 1.74
N LEU A 404 10.95 4.29 1.29
CA LEU A 404 12.10 3.59 1.86
C LEU A 404 12.42 4.07 3.28
N ILE A 405 12.25 5.34 3.55
CA ILE A 405 12.42 5.90 4.90
C ILE A 405 11.36 5.30 5.85
N GLY A 406 10.10 5.21 5.41
CA GLY A 406 9.03 4.56 6.16
C GLY A 406 9.32 3.07 6.43
N LEU A 407 9.80 2.36 5.42
CA LEU A 407 10.21 0.95 5.56
C LEU A 407 11.38 0.78 6.54
N ALA A 408 12.35 1.67 6.49
CA ALA A 408 13.47 1.68 7.42
C ALA A 408 13.01 1.92 8.86
N GLN A 409 12.03 2.77 9.06
CA GLN A 409 11.40 3.00 10.36
C GLN A 409 10.65 1.76 10.88
N LEU A 410 9.89 1.09 10.01
CA LEU A 410 9.24 -0.20 10.31
C LEU A 410 10.26 -1.25 10.75
N ALA A 411 11.35 -1.39 10.00
CA ALA A 411 12.40 -2.35 10.29
C ALA A 411 13.16 -2.05 11.60
N THR A 412 13.04 -0.83 12.13
CA THR A 412 13.65 -0.43 13.40
C THR A 412 12.72 -0.59 14.60
N SER A 413 11.42 -0.82 14.41
CA SER A 413 10.48 -0.95 15.53
C SER A 413 10.56 -2.35 16.14
N SER A 414 10.85 -2.43 17.44
CA SER A 414 11.10 -3.69 18.16
C SER A 414 9.89 -4.59 18.36
N ASN A 415 8.68 -4.08 18.15
CA ASN A 415 7.41 -4.79 18.40
C ASN A 415 6.61 -5.09 17.15
N ALA A 416 7.16 -4.85 15.96
CA ALA A 416 6.44 -5.12 14.72
C ALA A 416 6.58 -6.59 14.35
N LEU A 417 5.49 -7.33 14.41
CA LEU A 417 5.31 -8.52 13.60
C LEU A 417 5.69 -8.13 12.15
N GLY A 418 6.86 -8.60 11.69
CA GLY A 418 7.34 -8.27 10.36
C GLY A 418 8.57 -7.35 10.30
N SER A 419 9.24 -7.03 11.41
CA SER A 419 10.50 -6.26 11.37
C SER A 419 11.56 -6.90 10.48
N ASP A 420 11.68 -8.23 10.48
CA ASP A 420 12.59 -8.98 9.62
C ASP A 420 12.15 -8.95 8.15
N GLN A 421 10.85 -9.03 7.90
CA GLN A 421 10.28 -8.85 6.57
C GLN A 421 10.52 -7.42 6.08
N ALA A 422 10.25 -6.40 6.90
CA ALA A 422 10.51 -5.01 6.57
C ALA A 422 12.02 -4.76 6.31
N SER A 423 12.91 -5.37 7.09
CA SER A 423 14.36 -5.28 6.91
C SER A 423 14.81 -5.94 5.60
N SER A 424 14.31 -7.12 5.28
CA SER A 424 14.64 -7.81 4.03
C SER A 424 14.10 -7.06 2.81
N LEU A 425 12.89 -6.52 2.93
CA LEU A 425 12.24 -5.70 1.93
C LEU A 425 13.01 -4.40 1.69
N LEU A 426 13.37 -3.69 2.75
CA LEU A 426 14.19 -2.47 2.68
C LEU A 426 15.50 -2.73 1.92
N LYS A 427 16.20 -3.82 2.22
CA LYS A 427 17.44 -4.19 1.53
C LYS A 427 17.22 -4.50 0.05
N ARG A 428 16.09 -5.06 -0.30
CA ARG A 428 15.73 -5.35 -1.70
C ARG A 428 15.39 -4.07 -2.45
N GLU A 429 14.51 -3.25 -1.91
CA GLU A 429 14.05 -2.01 -2.53
C GLU A 429 15.19 -0.96 -2.60
N GLU A 430 16.03 -0.86 -1.57
CA GLU A 430 17.23 -0.02 -1.62
C GLU A 430 18.17 -0.45 -2.75
N ARG A 431 18.42 -1.76 -2.91
CA ARG A 431 19.24 -2.28 -4.00
C ARG A 431 18.62 -2.01 -5.37
N ALA A 432 17.32 -2.17 -5.52
CA ALA A 432 16.62 -1.86 -6.75
C ALA A 432 16.73 -0.37 -7.09
N LEU A 433 16.52 0.51 -6.12
CA LEU A 433 16.63 1.96 -6.29
C LEU A 433 18.07 2.38 -6.63
N LEU A 434 19.07 1.86 -5.93
CA LEU A 434 20.47 2.16 -6.21
C LEU A 434 20.92 1.58 -7.56
N GLY A 435 20.33 0.48 -8.02
CA GLY A 435 20.54 -0.10 -9.34
C GLY A 435 20.12 0.80 -10.50
N GLU A 436 19.18 1.73 -10.25
CA GLU A 436 18.77 2.75 -11.23
C GLU A 436 19.81 3.89 -11.41
N VAL A 437 20.83 3.94 -10.56
CA VAL A 437 21.97 4.85 -10.67
C VAL A 437 23.17 4.06 -11.16
N GLN A 438 23.74 4.44 -12.29
CA GLN A 438 24.83 3.71 -12.93
C GLN A 438 25.92 4.64 -13.41
N LEU A 439 27.18 4.18 -13.34
CA LEU A 439 28.27 4.79 -14.05
C LEU A 439 28.25 4.27 -15.50
N VAL A 440 27.99 5.18 -16.45
CA VAL A 440 27.87 4.86 -17.87
C VAL A 440 29.20 5.20 -18.58
N GLY A 441 29.58 4.36 -19.49
CA GLY A 441 30.78 4.58 -20.31
C GLY A 441 31.74 3.40 -20.30
N SER A 442 32.86 3.55 -20.98
CA SER A 442 33.88 2.52 -21.04
C SER A 442 34.49 2.26 -19.68
N LYS A 443 34.61 0.98 -19.30
CA LYS A 443 35.40 0.58 -18.13
C LYS A 443 36.90 0.85 -18.31
N THR A 444 37.32 1.20 -19.53
CA THR A 444 38.71 1.49 -19.89
C THR A 444 38.82 2.98 -20.22
N ILE A 445 39.76 3.65 -19.60
CA ILE A 445 40.09 5.06 -19.81
C ILE A 445 41.50 5.15 -20.33
N THR A 446 41.72 5.77 -21.50
CA THR A 446 43.06 6.01 -22.05
C THR A 446 43.48 7.45 -21.75
N LEU A 447 44.62 7.61 -21.11
CA LEU A 447 45.21 8.89 -20.75
C LEU A 447 46.46 9.11 -21.61
N THR A 448 46.40 10.06 -22.54
CA THR A 448 47.46 10.33 -23.51
C THR A 448 48.41 11.46 -23.08
N SER A 449 48.14 12.10 -21.95
CA SER A 449 48.92 13.23 -21.43
C SER A 449 49.14 13.08 -19.92
N HIS A 450 50.18 13.67 -19.39
CA HIS A 450 50.49 13.70 -17.96
C HIS A 450 49.42 14.42 -17.14
N SER A 451 48.80 15.48 -17.68
CA SER A 451 47.68 16.20 -17.07
C SER A 451 46.50 16.15 -18.02
N VAL A 452 45.42 15.58 -17.58
CA VAL A 452 44.21 15.35 -18.40
C VAL A 452 42.96 15.45 -17.54
N SER A 453 41.86 15.75 -18.19
CA SER A 453 40.52 15.77 -17.56
C SER A 453 39.76 14.49 -17.91
N VAL A 454 39.43 13.69 -16.90
CA VAL A 454 38.68 12.44 -17.05
C VAL A 454 37.18 12.71 -16.96
N PRO A 455 36.43 12.51 -18.06
CA PRO A 455 34.98 12.60 -18.01
C PRO A 455 34.40 11.30 -17.44
N LEU A 456 33.52 11.41 -16.45
CA LEU A 456 32.75 10.32 -15.91
C LEU A 456 31.24 10.64 -16.04
N THR A 457 30.50 9.76 -16.67
CA THR A 457 29.09 9.95 -16.89
C THR A 457 28.30 9.05 -15.94
N LEU A 458 27.45 9.69 -15.15
CA LEU A 458 26.47 9.02 -14.31
C LEU A 458 25.12 9.05 -15.01
N SER A 459 24.39 7.95 -14.97
CA SER A 459 23.00 7.85 -15.43
C SER A 459 22.08 7.57 -14.26
N SER A 460 20.93 8.20 -14.24
CA SER A 460 19.87 7.94 -13.28
C SER A 460 18.54 7.73 -14.01
N ARG A 461 17.86 6.65 -13.69
CA ARG A 461 16.47 6.41 -14.12
C ARG A 461 15.46 6.77 -13.04
N LEU A 462 15.93 7.27 -11.89
CA LEU A 462 15.07 7.67 -10.79
C LEU A 462 14.11 8.79 -11.24
N PRO A 463 12.83 8.73 -10.83
CA PRO A 463 11.85 9.77 -11.16
C PRO A 463 12.02 11.06 -10.36
N PHE A 464 12.99 11.11 -9.45
CA PHE A 464 13.29 12.26 -8.58
C PHE A 464 14.79 12.55 -8.56
N PRO A 465 15.20 13.81 -8.29
CA PRO A 465 16.61 14.18 -8.22
C PRO A 465 17.27 13.59 -6.98
N ILE A 466 18.55 13.26 -7.09
CA ILE A 466 19.40 12.87 -5.95
C ILE A 466 20.71 13.64 -5.99
N ARG A 467 21.26 13.97 -4.83
CA ARG A 467 22.61 14.52 -4.72
C ARG A 467 23.57 13.43 -4.27
N VAL A 468 24.62 13.22 -5.06
CA VAL A 468 25.67 12.23 -4.79
C VAL A 468 27.05 12.87 -4.88
N GLN A 469 28.03 12.20 -4.27
CA GLN A 469 29.44 12.55 -4.41
C GLN A 469 30.12 11.49 -5.27
N LEU A 470 30.71 11.91 -6.38
CA LEU A 470 31.55 11.08 -7.24
C LEU A 470 33.02 11.28 -6.87
N SER A 471 33.76 10.20 -6.69
CA SER A 471 35.19 10.23 -6.46
C SER A 471 35.91 9.13 -7.22
N ILE A 472 37.18 9.38 -7.60
CA ILE A 472 38.10 8.36 -8.12
C ILE A 472 39.18 8.13 -7.08
N ARG A 473 39.60 6.89 -6.91
CA ARG A 473 40.73 6.48 -6.06
C ARG A 473 41.70 5.64 -6.87
N SER A 474 42.95 6.02 -6.88
CA SER A 474 44.06 5.26 -7.44
C SER A 474 45.37 5.77 -6.82
N SER A 475 46.35 4.91 -6.59
CA SER A 475 47.71 5.26 -6.17
C SER A 475 48.49 5.99 -7.27
N GLU A 476 48.17 5.63 -8.53
CA GLU A 476 48.90 6.05 -9.74
C GLU A 476 48.37 7.38 -10.33
N ILE A 477 47.34 7.98 -9.69
CA ILE A 477 46.74 9.25 -10.12
C ILE A 477 46.72 10.23 -8.96
N SER A 478 47.13 11.46 -9.21
CA SER A 478 46.88 12.58 -8.29
C SER A 478 45.79 13.50 -8.80
N PHE A 479 45.12 14.14 -7.87
CA PHE A 479 43.93 14.99 -8.11
C PHE A 479 44.22 16.40 -7.61
N PRO A 480 44.79 17.29 -8.46
CA PRO A 480 45.23 18.63 -8.03
C PRO A 480 44.08 19.53 -7.54
N LYS A 481 42.87 19.29 -8.03
CA LYS A 481 41.67 20.02 -7.62
C LYS A 481 40.74 19.17 -6.73
N GLY A 482 41.28 18.13 -6.08
CA GLY A 482 40.54 17.18 -5.25
C GLY A 482 39.88 16.06 -6.05
N SER A 483 39.77 14.87 -5.41
CA SER A 483 39.23 13.64 -6.02
C SER A 483 37.72 13.51 -5.93
N ARG A 484 37.00 14.45 -5.28
CA ARG A 484 35.57 14.39 -5.05
C ARG A 484 34.84 15.51 -5.76
N ARG A 485 33.64 15.18 -6.32
CA ARG A 485 32.73 16.16 -6.92
C ARG A 485 31.30 15.85 -6.46
N SER A 486 30.57 16.88 -6.06
CA SER A 486 29.13 16.79 -5.81
C SER A 486 28.39 16.89 -7.14
N VAL A 487 27.43 15.99 -7.34
CA VAL A 487 26.65 15.87 -8.56
C VAL A 487 25.18 15.81 -8.20
N ASN A 488 24.37 16.68 -8.82
CA ASN A 488 22.93 16.55 -8.80
C ASN A 488 22.51 15.69 -10.00
N LEU A 489 21.97 14.51 -9.71
CA LEU A 489 21.46 13.59 -10.70
C LEU A 489 19.95 13.77 -10.80
N THR A 490 19.48 14.26 -11.93
CA THR A 490 18.07 14.20 -12.34
C THR A 490 17.90 12.97 -13.25
N LYS A 491 16.67 12.66 -13.65
CA LYS A 491 16.40 11.61 -14.63
C LYS A 491 17.18 11.91 -15.92
N GLY A 492 18.05 10.97 -16.33
CA GLY A 492 18.91 11.10 -17.48
C GLY A 492 20.39 10.92 -17.12
N THR A 493 21.27 11.63 -17.80
CA THR A 493 22.74 11.51 -17.63
C THR A 493 23.35 12.82 -17.15
N ALA A 494 24.37 12.72 -16.29
CA ALA A 494 25.19 13.84 -15.85
C ALA A 494 26.67 13.49 -16.03
N THR A 495 27.42 14.30 -16.79
CA THR A 495 28.86 14.12 -16.99
C THR A 495 29.64 15.06 -16.09
N VAL A 496 30.57 14.49 -15.35
CA VAL A 496 31.46 15.21 -14.45
C VAL A 496 32.89 15.02 -14.90
N THR A 497 33.63 16.11 -15.05
CA THR A 497 35.03 16.10 -15.46
C THR A 497 35.94 16.28 -14.24
N LEU A 498 36.85 15.34 -14.04
CA LEU A 498 37.85 15.36 -12.98
C LEU A 498 39.24 15.60 -13.56
N PRO A 499 39.90 16.72 -13.24
CA PRO A 499 41.29 16.92 -13.63
C PRO A 499 42.21 15.98 -12.84
N VAL A 500 43.04 15.25 -13.56
CA VAL A 500 43.96 14.25 -13.02
C VAL A 500 45.36 14.47 -13.53
N VAL A 501 46.34 14.10 -12.69
CA VAL A 501 47.76 14.06 -13.06
C VAL A 501 48.24 12.63 -12.86
N VAL A 502 48.71 12.03 -13.92
CA VAL A 502 49.19 10.65 -13.94
C VAL A 502 50.59 10.56 -13.34
N LYS A 503 50.81 9.63 -12.42
CA LYS A 503 52.11 9.39 -11.78
C LYS A 503 52.86 8.22 -12.38
N ALA A 504 52.14 7.24 -12.97
CA ALA A 504 52.70 6.04 -13.54
C ALA A 504 52.25 5.84 -14.99
N LEU A 505 53.13 5.26 -15.80
CA LEU A 505 52.83 4.82 -17.17
C LEU A 505 52.39 3.36 -17.16
N GLY A 506 51.61 2.97 -18.18
CA GLY A 506 51.12 1.60 -18.33
C GLY A 506 49.66 1.43 -17.94
N THR A 507 49.30 0.21 -17.61
CA THR A 507 47.91 -0.18 -17.26
C THR A 507 47.79 -0.37 -15.76
N PHE A 508 46.84 0.33 -15.16
CA PHE A 508 46.55 0.21 -13.73
C PHE A 508 45.04 0.37 -13.45
N ALA A 509 44.64 -0.05 -12.25
CA ALA A 509 43.28 0.05 -11.83
C ALA A 509 43.00 1.38 -11.10
N ALA A 510 41.80 1.93 -11.35
CA ALA A 510 41.26 3.03 -10.58
C ALA A 510 39.86 2.66 -10.12
N THR A 511 39.47 3.07 -8.91
CA THR A 511 38.17 2.80 -8.37
C THR A 511 37.31 4.07 -8.37
N ALA A 512 36.22 4.06 -9.14
CA ALA A 512 35.24 5.10 -9.11
C ALA A 512 34.20 4.77 -8.02
N VAL A 513 33.97 5.70 -7.11
CA VAL A 513 33.07 5.55 -5.98
C VAL A 513 32.00 6.63 -6.05
N VAL A 514 30.76 6.21 -6.06
CA VAL A 514 29.60 7.08 -5.88
C VAL A 514 29.14 6.93 -4.44
N ALA A 515 29.05 8.02 -3.71
CA ALA A 515 28.68 8.05 -2.31
C ALA A 515 27.52 9.02 -2.05
N ALA A 516 26.77 8.81 -0.97
CA ALA A 516 25.84 9.79 -0.43
C ALA A 516 26.59 11.03 0.10
N PRO A 517 25.93 12.18 0.32
CA PRO A 517 26.57 13.40 0.82
C PRO A 517 27.33 13.24 2.14
N ASN A 518 26.94 12.28 2.98
CA ASN A 518 27.61 11.94 4.24
C ASN A 518 28.82 11.00 4.06
N GLY A 519 29.23 10.69 2.82
CA GLY A 519 30.36 9.81 2.51
C GLY A 519 30.04 8.31 2.51
N ARG A 520 28.79 7.88 2.79
CA ARG A 520 28.41 6.47 2.71
C ARG A 520 28.38 6.02 1.24
N VAL A 521 29.10 4.93 0.94
CA VAL A 521 29.22 4.37 -0.40
C VAL A 521 27.89 3.80 -0.90
N LEU A 522 27.50 4.18 -2.11
CA LEU A 522 26.33 3.68 -2.83
C LEU A 522 26.74 2.64 -3.89
N ILE A 523 27.72 3.02 -4.74
CA ILE A 523 28.17 2.22 -5.87
C ILE A 523 29.70 2.30 -5.94
N THR A 524 30.32 1.18 -6.28
CA THR A 524 31.77 1.09 -6.53
C THR A 524 31.99 0.39 -7.85
N ASN A 525 32.76 1.03 -8.76
CA ASN A 525 33.13 0.45 -10.04
C ASN A 525 34.66 0.52 -10.21
N THR A 526 35.26 -0.57 -10.69
CA THR A 526 36.65 -0.61 -11.05
C THR A 526 36.79 -0.21 -12.52
N LEU A 527 37.70 0.73 -12.78
CA LEU A 527 38.08 1.25 -14.09
C LEU A 527 39.49 0.81 -14.41
N THR A 528 39.74 0.38 -15.63
CA THR A 528 41.08 0.13 -16.14
C THR A 528 41.61 1.41 -16.81
N VAL A 529 42.74 1.89 -16.37
CA VAL A 529 43.36 3.11 -16.91
C VAL A 529 44.61 2.71 -17.70
N HIS A 530 44.64 3.09 -18.96
CA HIS A 530 45.83 2.98 -19.82
C HIS A 530 46.47 4.36 -19.95
N SER A 531 47.66 4.52 -19.42
CA SER A 531 48.46 5.75 -19.56
C SER A 531 49.54 5.56 -20.60
N THR A 532 49.47 6.35 -21.68
CA THR A 532 50.43 6.37 -22.79
C THR A 532 51.17 7.71 -22.88
N GLY A 533 51.22 8.45 -21.76
CA GLY A 533 51.90 9.76 -21.75
C GLY A 533 53.34 9.67 -22.24
N PHE A 534 53.75 10.63 -23.04
CA PHE A 534 55.14 10.71 -23.53
C PHE A 534 56.08 10.76 -22.33
N SER A 535 57.03 9.80 -22.27
CA SER A 535 58.06 9.86 -21.27
C SER A 535 58.97 11.06 -21.59
N THR A 536 59.31 11.85 -20.57
CA THR A 536 60.31 12.92 -20.68
C THR A 536 61.60 12.42 -21.28
N VAL A 537 61.91 11.13 -21.08
CA VAL A 537 63.09 10.44 -21.69
C VAL A 537 62.99 10.39 -23.22
N GLY A 538 61.76 10.13 -23.76
CA GLY A 538 61.55 10.15 -25.21
C GLY A 538 61.81 11.55 -25.82
N ILE A 539 61.31 12.60 -25.15
CA ILE A 539 61.51 13.98 -25.59
C ILE A 539 63.01 14.35 -25.50
N VAL A 540 63.71 14.00 -24.42
CA VAL A 540 65.13 14.26 -24.24
C VAL A 540 65.99 13.50 -25.29
N LEU A 541 65.61 12.23 -25.55
CA LEU A 541 66.27 11.45 -26.62
C LEU A 541 66.02 12.06 -28.00
N THR A 542 64.81 12.49 -28.31
CA THR A 542 64.47 13.10 -29.59
C THR A 542 65.20 14.45 -29.78
N VAL A 543 65.19 15.30 -28.77
CA VAL A 543 65.88 16.58 -28.77
C VAL A 543 67.43 16.34 -28.86
N GLY A 544 67.94 15.37 -28.10
CA GLY A 544 69.32 14.95 -28.15
C GLY A 544 69.73 14.47 -29.55
N ALA A 545 68.94 13.62 -30.19
CA ALA A 545 69.16 13.14 -31.55
C ALA A 545 69.14 14.30 -32.58
N ILE A 546 68.20 15.23 -32.46
CA ILE A 546 68.12 16.42 -33.31
C ILE A 546 69.39 17.31 -33.15
N LEU A 547 69.82 17.54 -31.91
CA LEU A 547 71.02 18.31 -31.64
C LEU A 547 72.28 17.64 -32.20
N VAL A 548 72.40 16.33 -32.09
CA VAL A 548 73.52 15.55 -32.71
C VAL A 548 73.48 15.67 -34.24
N LEU A 549 72.28 15.55 -34.83
CA LEU A 549 72.07 15.67 -36.26
C LEU A 549 72.43 17.08 -36.78
N LEU A 550 71.95 18.11 -36.06
CA LEU A 550 72.34 19.49 -36.38
C LEU A 550 73.82 19.75 -36.23
N SER A 551 74.46 19.25 -35.17
CA SER A 551 75.89 19.38 -34.97
C SER A 551 76.73 18.67 -36.09
N TRP A 552 76.26 17.49 -36.51
CA TRP A 552 76.84 16.74 -37.62
C TRP A 552 76.66 17.50 -38.94
N TRP A 553 75.47 18.08 -39.19
CA TRP A 553 75.21 18.90 -40.38
C TRP A 553 76.07 20.15 -40.41
N VAL A 554 76.19 20.89 -39.33
CA VAL A 554 77.06 22.06 -39.21
C VAL A 554 78.51 21.68 -39.43
N ARG A 555 78.94 20.54 -38.90
CA ARG A 555 80.35 20.05 -39.08
C ARG A 555 80.60 19.62 -40.52
N THR A 556 79.63 19.04 -41.18
CA THR A 556 79.75 18.66 -42.61
C THR A 556 79.70 19.88 -43.50
N ALA A 557 78.88 20.87 -43.27
CA ALA A 557 78.83 22.14 -44.01
C ALA A 557 80.11 22.92 -43.86
N ARG A 558 80.75 22.95 -42.67
CA ARG A 558 82.06 23.58 -42.46
C ARG A 558 83.14 22.86 -43.18
N ARG A 559 83.11 21.55 -43.44
CA ARG A 559 84.08 20.80 -44.23
C ARG A 559 83.95 21.08 -45.73
N HIS A 560 82.75 21.37 -46.22
CA HIS A 560 82.58 21.74 -47.65
C HIS A 560 83.04 23.18 -47.95
N HIS A 561 82.87 24.11 -46.98
CA HIS A 561 83.39 25.48 -47.19
C HIS A 561 84.90 25.63 -47.14
N LYS A 562 85.64 24.64 -46.60
CA LYS A 562 87.13 24.68 -46.61
C LYS A 562 87.75 24.14 -47.87
N LYS A 563 86.99 23.60 -48.84
CA LYS A 563 87.53 23.07 -50.11
C LYS A 563 87.45 24.03 -51.33
N THR A 564 86.84 25.23 -51.17
CA THR A 564 86.67 26.20 -52.27
C THR A 564 87.48 27.48 -52.14
N SER A 565 88.57 27.46 -51.34
CA SER A 565 89.50 28.60 -51.27
C SER A 565 90.99 28.19 -51.55
N THR A 566 91.19 27.33 -52.59
CA THR A 566 92.47 27.10 -53.17
C THR A 566 92.27 26.80 -54.67
N GLU A 567 92.04 27.86 -55.44
CA GLU A 567 92.43 28.11 -56.84
C GLU A 567 92.43 29.60 -57.09
#